data_367d16df12da696d2a1fd7aaafba023f
#
_entry.id   367d16df12da696d2a1fd7aaafba023f
#
_cell.length_a   1.000
_cell.length_b   1.000
_cell.length_c   1.000
_cell.angle_alpha   90.00
_cell.angle_beta   90.00
_cell.angle_gamma   90.00
#
_symmetry.space_group_name_H-M   'P 1'
#
loop_
_entity.id
_entity.type
_entity.pdbx_description
1 polymer ?
#
loop_
_entity_poly.entity_id
_entity_poly.type
_entity_poly.pdbx_seq_one_letter_code
_entity_poly.pdbx_strand_id
1 'polypeptide(L)'
;LLRDRRFGREVPPEMATEGPPHLAPFLQVEAHSLLDAEPPRHTRLRKLVLRAFTSREIKALAPGLEDLCHTLVDAFPKDAPFDLLTAYCTQVPVIAICRLLGVPEDMAPQLLDWSHKMVAMYQANKTHDTECAASLAAQAFSDFLRDYVEQRRSAPRDDLITDLIAAEEEGDKFSTDELIGTCILLLNAGHEATVHALGNGVKTLLQQGWDPAWLAPAGIEGLVEEI
;
A
#
# COMPACT_ATOMS: atom_id res chain seq x y z
N LEU A 1 9.85 -24.43 3.71
CA LEU A 1 10.16 -23.61 2.53
C LEU A 1 10.41 -22.15 2.93
N LEU A 2 9.46 -21.44 3.55
CA LEU A 2 9.52 -19.99 3.84
C LEU A 2 10.70 -19.53 4.75
N ARG A 3 11.37 -20.44 5.44
CA ARG A 3 12.55 -20.15 6.29
C ARG A 3 13.85 -20.70 5.74
N ASP A 4 13.79 -21.38 4.62
CA ASP A 4 14.98 -22.02 4.02
C ASP A 4 15.67 -21.04 3.08
N ARG A 5 16.86 -20.60 3.44
CA ARG A 5 17.65 -19.60 2.71
C ARG A 5 18.11 -20.04 1.31
N ARG A 6 17.86 -21.28 0.92
CA ARG A 6 18.12 -21.75 -0.46
C ARG A 6 17.05 -21.27 -1.45
N PHE A 7 15.91 -20.80 -0.95
CA PHE A 7 14.82 -20.26 -1.78
C PHE A 7 14.80 -18.73 -1.62
N GLY A 8 15.05 -18.06 -2.72
CA GLY A 8 14.93 -16.60 -2.84
C GLY A 8 13.78 -16.21 -3.75
N ARG A 9 13.51 -14.93 -3.85
CA ARG A 9 12.48 -14.35 -4.73
C ARG A 9 13.10 -13.77 -6.00
N GLU A 10 14.28 -13.19 -5.89
CA GLU A 10 14.98 -12.59 -7.03
C GLU A 10 15.46 -13.68 -7.98
N VAL A 11 15.13 -13.52 -9.27
CA VAL A 11 15.61 -14.45 -10.31
C VAL A 11 17.12 -14.27 -10.47
N PRO A 12 17.92 -15.35 -10.35
CA PRO A 12 19.36 -15.25 -10.56
C PRO A 12 19.71 -14.67 -11.93
N PRO A 13 20.74 -13.82 -12.03
CA PRO A 13 21.09 -13.15 -13.30
C PRO A 13 21.27 -14.11 -14.49
N GLU A 14 21.81 -15.30 -14.24
CA GLU A 14 22.01 -16.35 -15.26
C GLU A 14 20.70 -16.98 -15.75
N MET A 15 19.61 -16.82 -15.01
CA MET A 15 18.27 -17.32 -15.35
C MET A 15 17.32 -16.20 -15.77
N ALA A 16 17.76 -14.94 -15.65
CA ALA A 16 16.96 -13.79 -16.02
C ALA A 16 16.74 -13.78 -17.55
N THR A 17 15.49 -13.68 -17.97
CA THR A 17 15.10 -13.47 -19.36
C THR A 17 14.49 -12.09 -19.51
N GLU A 18 14.72 -11.48 -20.66
CA GLU A 18 14.00 -10.24 -20.98
C GLU A 18 12.49 -10.51 -21.00
N GLY A 19 11.77 -9.74 -20.24
CA GLY A 19 10.30 -9.81 -20.23
C GLY A 19 9.70 -9.32 -21.53
N PRO A 20 8.42 -9.65 -21.79
CA PRO A 20 7.72 -9.15 -22.97
C PRO A 20 7.76 -7.62 -23.03
N PRO A 21 8.00 -7.01 -24.23
CA PRO A 21 8.12 -5.56 -24.36
C PRO A 21 6.94 -4.76 -23.82
N HIS A 22 5.71 -5.30 -23.92
CA HIS A 22 4.50 -4.66 -23.42
C HIS A 22 4.46 -4.58 -21.88
N LEU A 23 5.24 -5.39 -21.18
CA LEU A 23 5.35 -5.38 -19.73
C LEU A 23 6.47 -4.47 -19.19
N ALA A 24 7.25 -3.83 -20.06
CA ALA A 24 8.41 -3.05 -19.64
C ALA A 24 8.12 -2.03 -18.51
N PRO A 25 7.03 -1.21 -18.53
CA PRO A 25 6.72 -0.30 -17.45
C PRO A 25 6.42 -1.00 -16.11
N PHE A 26 5.68 -2.11 -16.14
CA PHE A 26 5.40 -2.91 -14.94
C PHE A 26 6.68 -3.50 -14.36
N LEU A 27 7.49 -4.16 -15.20
CA LEU A 27 8.75 -4.77 -14.80
C LEU A 27 9.76 -3.73 -14.28
N GLN A 28 9.73 -2.50 -14.79
CA GLN A 28 10.55 -1.40 -14.28
C GLN A 28 10.19 -1.06 -12.82
N VAL A 29 8.92 -1.03 -12.46
CA VAL A 29 8.49 -0.82 -11.07
C VAL A 29 8.92 -1.98 -10.18
N GLU A 30 8.68 -3.23 -10.63
CA GLU A 30 9.06 -4.43 -9.88
C GLU A 30 10.57 -4.53 -9.66
N ALA A 31 11.37 -4.18 -10.67
CA ALA A 31 12.84 -4.16 -10.58
C ALA A 31 13.37 -3.23 -9.50
N HIS A 32 12.62 -2.18 -9.13
CA HIS A 32 13.00 -1.23 -8.08
C HIS A 32 12.20 -1.42 -6.78
N SER A 33 11.31 -2.41 -6.75
CA SER A 33 10.50 -2.74 -5.57
C SER A 33 11.31 -3.48 -4.50
N LEU A 34 10.95 -3.21 -3.24
CA LEU A 34 11.44 -3.97 -2.09
C LEU A 34 10.89 -5.41 -2.05
N LEU A 35 9.74 -5.65 -2.70
CA LEU A 35 8.97 -6.89 -2.59
C LEU A 35 9.76 -8.13 -3.02
N ASP A 36 10.42 -8.05 -4.17
CA ASP A 36 11.16 -9.17 -4.77
C ASP A 36 12.68 -9.05 -4.61
N ALA A 37 13.14 -8.01 -3.90
CA ALA A 37 14.56 -7.79 -3.67
C ALA A 37 15.15 -8.81 -2.68
N GLU A 38 16.40 -9.23 -2.91
CA GLU A 38 17.20 -10.04 -2.00
C GLU A 38 18.36 -9.23 -1.37
N PRO A 39 18.96 -9.70 -0.26
CA PRO A 39 20.16 -9.08 0.27
C PRO A 39 21.32 -9.07 -0.75
N PRO A 40 22.10 -7.98 -0.84
CA PRO A 40 22.15 -6.83 0.08
C PRO A 40 21.11 -5.74 -0.22
N ARG A 41 20.50 -5.72 -1.43
CA ARG A 41 19.57 -4.68 -1.89
C ARG A 41 18.35 -4.55 -0.98
N HIS A 42 17.68 -5.67 -0.69
CA HIS A 42 16.55 -5.70 0.24
C HIS A 42 16.93 -5.11 1.60
N THR A 43 18.08 -5.49 2.16
CA THR A 43 18.50 -5.03 3.50
C THR A 43 18.69 -3.51 3.51
N ARG A 44 19.29 -2.96 2.45
CA ARG A 44 19.48 -1.51 2.28
C ARG A 44 18.14 -0.77 2.19
N LEU A 45 17.29 -1.15 1.24
CA LEU A 45 15.99 -0.52 1.04
C LEU A 45 15.11 -0.60 2.31
N ARG A 46 15.08 -1.76 2.97
CA ARG A 46 14.32 -1.92 4.22
C ARG A 46 14.80 -1.01 5.34
N LYS A 47 16.12 -0.83 5.49
CA LYS A 47 16.67 0.12 6.47
C LYS A 47 16.21 1.55 6.20
N LEU A 48 16.24 1.99 4.93
CA LEU A 48 15.80 3.31 4.52
C LEU A 48 14.29 3.51 4.79
N VAL A 49 13.46 2.52 4.46
CA VAL A 49 12.03 2.56 4.78
C VAL A 49 11.80 2.69 6.29
N LEU A 50 12.49 1.89 7.11
CA LEU A 50 12.35 1.93 8.57
C LEU A 50 12.79 3.27 9.19
N ARG A 51 13.65 4.01 8.54
CA ARG A 51 14.04 5.37 8.96
C ARG A 51 12.91 6.39 8.76
N ALA A 52 12.21 6.30 7.65
CA ALA A 52 11.11 7.19 7.30
C ALA A 52 9.78 6.76 7.95
N PHE A 53 9.53 5.45 8.00
CA PHE A 53 8.26 4.87 8.49
C PHE A 53 8.32 4.60 9.99
N THR A 54 8.14 5.64 10.80
CA THR A 54 8.29 5.54 12.26
C THR A 54 6.94 5.33 12.97
N SER A 55 6.99 4.77 14.19
CA SER A 55 5.80 4.62 15.03
C SER A 55 5.16 5.97 15.39
N ARG A 56 5.91 7.07 15.29
CA ARG A 56 5.42 8.41 15.54
C ARG A 56 4.50 8.89 14.42
N GLU A 57 4.92 8.73 13.15
CA GLU A 57 4.12 9.08 11.97
C GLU A 57 2.83 8.27 11.95
N ILE A 58 2.89 6.96 12.26
CA ILE A 58 1.69 6.11 12.36
C ILE A 58 0.72 6.60 13.45
N LYS A 59 1.24 6.94 14.63
CA LYS A 59 0.39 7.47 15.71
C LYS A 59 -0.21 8.84 15.39
N ALA A 60 0.48 9.66 14.60
CA ALA A 60 -0.01 10.97 14.20
C ALA A 60 -1.23 10.87 13.26
N LEU A 61 -1.41 9.76 12.54
CA LEU A 61 -2.58 9.52 11.70
C LEU A 61 -3.86 9.24 12.49
N ALA A 62 -3.76 8.73 13.73
CA ALA A 62 -4.91 8.20 14.47
C ALA A 62 -6.07 9.20 14.62
N PRO A 63 -5.88 10.48 15.04
CA PRO A 63 -7.00 11.42 15.17
C PRO A 63 -7.71 11.68 13.83
N GLY A 64 -6.94 11.87 12.76
CA GLY A 64 -7.52 12.10 11.43
C GLY A 64 -8.22 10.88 10.85
N LEU A 65 -7.79 9.65 11.21
CA LEU A 65 -8.48 8.42 10.83
C LEU A 65 -9.76 8.23 11.63
N GLU A 66 -9.78 8.59 12.91
CA GLU A 66 -10.99 8.57 13.73
C GLU A 66 -12.06 9.50 13.15
N ASP A 67 -11.70 10.74 12.82
CA ASP A 67 -12.60 11.70 12.14
C ASP A 67 -13.11 11.18 10.80
N LEU A 68 -12.25 10.55 10.00
CA LEU A 68 -12.63 9.91 8.74
C LEU A 68 -13.66 8.80 8.97
N CYS A 69 -13.39 7.91 9.92
CA CYS A 69 -14.28 6.80 10.24
C CYS A 69 -15.67 7.31 10.66
N HIS A 70 -15.73 8.33 11.51
CA HIS A 70 -17.00 8.95 11.90
C HIS A 70 -17.72 9.56 10.69
N THR A 71 -16.99 10.31 9.85
CA THR A 71 -17.57 10.92 8.63
C THR A 71 -18.18 9.88 7.70
N LEU A 72 -17.50 8.76 7.49
CA LEU A 72 -17.97 7.68 6.63
C LEU A 72 -19.21 6.99 7.23
N VAL A 73 -19.22 6.75 8.54
CA VAL A 73 -20.37 6.15 9.24
C VAL A 73 -21.59 7.06 9.22
N ASP A 74 -21.40 8.37 9.41
CA ASP A 74 -22.47 9.36 9.37
C ASP A 74 -23.12 9.47 7.98
N ALA A 75 -22.37 9.12 6.93
CA ALA A 75 -22.85 9.11 5.55
C ALA A 75 -23.62 7.82 5.17
N PHE A 76 -23.70 6.82 6.05
CA PHE A 76 -24.40 5.57 5.76
C PHE A 76 -25.89 5.80 5.50
N PRO A 77 -26.48 5.12 4.48
CA PRO A 77 -27.93 5.11 4.30
C PRO A 77 -28.65 4.60 5.54
N LYS A 78 -29.65 5.34 6.02
CA LYS A 78 -30.38 4.98 7.27
C LYS A 78 -31.51 3.98 7.03
N ASP A 79 -32.10 4.01 5.82
CA ASP A 79 -33.34 3.29 5.52
C ASP A 79 -33.19 2.24 4.40
N ALA A 80 -31.96 1.90 4.00
CA ALA A 80 -31.71 0.94 2.95
C ALA A 80 -30.43 0.12 3.21
N PRO A 81 -30.39 -1.16 2.80
CA PRO A 81 -29.15 -1.92 2.76
C PRO A 81 -28.12 -1.27 1.85
N PHE A 82 -26.84 -1.36 2.23
CA PHE A 82 -25.73 -0.84 1.44
C PHE A 82 -24.53 -1.77 1.50
N ASP A 83 -23.59 -1.60 0.56
CA ASP A 83 -22.35 -2.36 0.54
C ASP A 83 -21.31 -1.69 1.46
N LEU A 84 -21.03 -2.32 2.60
CA LEU A 84 -20.05 -1.87 3.57
C LEU A 84 -18.62 -1.86 3.02
N LEU A 85 -18.29 -2.78 2.11
CA LEU A 85 -16.95 -2.82 1.52
C LEU A 85 -16.68 -1.54 0.75
N THR A 86 -17.62 -1.13 -0.11
CA THR A 86 -17.48 0.09 -0.90
C THR A 86 -17.61 1.35 -0.05
N ALA A 87 -18.59 1.37 0.89
CA ALA A 87 -18.89 2.58 1.65
C ALA A 87 -17.89 2.90 2.76
N TYR A 88 -17.18 1.89 3.27
CA TYR A 88 -16.30 2.05 4.43
C TYR A 88 -14.96 1.34 4.29
N CYS A 89 -14.96 -0.01 4.13
CA CYS A 89 -13.73 -0.79 4.24
C CYS A 89 -12.68 -0.43 3.18
N THR A 90 -13.11 -0.02 1.98
CA THR A 90 -12.23 0.45 0.92
C THR A 90 -11.73 1.87 1.16
N GLN A 91 -12.60 2.74 1.68
CA GLN A 91 -12.28 4.16 1.86
C GLN A 91 -11.22 4.39 2.93
N VAL A 92 -11.35 3.72 4.08
CA VAL A 92 -10.46 3.92 5.22
C VAL A 92 -8.98 3.68 4.86
N PRO A 93 -8.56 2.52 4.36
CA PRO A 93 -7.14 2.27 4.10
C PRO A 93 -6.58 3.12 2.96
N VAL A 94 -7.32 3.37 1.89
CA VAL A 94 -6.79 4.17 0.78
C VAL A 94 -6.59 5.63 1.17
N ILE A 95 -7.53 6.23 1.90
CA ILE A 95 -7.39 7.60 2.39
C ILE A 95 -6.27 7.69 3.43
N ALA A 96 -6.15 6.68 4.32
CA ALA A 96 -5.04 6.60 5.25
C ALA A 96 -3.67 6.63 4.54
N ILE A 97 -3.54 5.87 3.45
CA ILE A 97 -2.29 5.84 2.66
C ILE A 97 -2.08 7.16 1.90
N CYS A 98 -3.13 7.77 1.36
CA CYS A 98 -3.04 9.11 0.74
C CYS A 98 -2.50 10.14 1.74
N ARG A 99 -3.05 10.17 2.96
CA ARG A 99 -2.59 11.07 4.04
C ARG A 99 -1.15 10.79 4.44
N LEU A 100 -0.80 9.51 4.60
CA LEU A 100 0.55 9.09 4.95
C LEU A 100 1.58 9.52 3.90
N LEU A 101 1.30 9.27 2.63
CA LEU A 101 2.17 9.64 1.52
C LEU A 101 2.17 11.16 1.24
N GLY A 102 1.16 11.89 1.71
CA GLY A 102 0.99 13.31 1.44
C GLY A 102 0.43 13.60 0.04
N VAL A 103 -0.25 12.64 -0.58
CA VAL A 103 -0.95 12.82 -1.87
C VAL A 103 -2.41 13.24 -1.63
N PRO A 104 -3.07 13.97 -2.58
CA PRO A 104 -4.44 14.41 -2.40
C PRO A 104 -5.42 13.24 -2.25
N GLU A 105 -6.39 13.37 -1.35
CA GLU A 105 -7.41 12.34 -1.10
C GLU A 105 -8.35 12.12 -2.30
N ASP A 106 -8.55 13.13 -3.14
CA ASP A 106 -9.32 13.01 -4.38
C ASP A 106 -8.65 12.12 -5.44
N MET A 107 -7.36 11.82 -5.29
CA MET A 107 -6.65 10.83 -6.08
C MET A 107 -6.92 9.39 -5.64
N ALA A 108 -7.55 9.16 -4.48
CA ALA A 108 -7.78 7.81 -3.94
C ALA A 108 -8.45 6.85 -4.95
N PRO A 109 -9.51 7.23 -5.69
CA PRO A 109 -10.11 6.34 -6.69
C PRO A 109 -9.14 5.95 -7.80
N GLN A 110 -8.31 6.88 -8.25
CA GLN A 110 -7.33 6.63 -9.32
C GLN A 110 -6.17 5.75 -8.84
N LEU A 111 -5.69 6.00 -7.62
CA LEU A 111 -4.65 5.19 -7.00
C LEU A 111 -5.12 3.75 -6.80
N LEU A 112 -6.36 3.55 -6.39
CA LEU A 112 -6.99 2.23 -6.30
C LEU A 112 -7.09 1.53 -7.65
N ASP A 113 -7.54 2.22 -8.69
CA ASP A 113 -7.64 1.66 -10.04
C ASP A 113 -6.27 1.16 -10.54
N TRP A 114 -5.22 1.97 -10.36
CA TRP A 114 -3.86 1.56 -10.72
C TRP A 114 -3.38 0.38 -9.88
N SER A 115 -3.59 0.42 -8.55
CA SER A 115 -3.21 -0.65 -7.64
C SER A 115 -3.88 -1.97 -8.03
N HIS A 116 -5.19 -2.00 -8.22
CA HIS A 116 -5.93 -3.21 -8.60
C HIS A 116 -5.42 -3.82 -9.91
N LYS A 117 -5.14 -2.99 -10.92
CA LYS A 117 -4.59 -3.45 -12.20
C LYS A 117 -3.20 -4.06 -12.02
N MET A 118 -2.34 -3.46 -11.19
CA MET A 118 -1.00 -3.98 -10.92
C MET A 118 -1.05 -5.28 -10.10
N VAL A 119 -1.86 -5.32 -9.05
CA VAL A 119 -2.00 -6.49 -8.16
C VAL A 119 -2.60 -7.70 -8.91
N ALA A 120 -3.43 -7.47 -9.93
CA ALA A 120 -3.93 -8.54 -10.80
C ALA A 120 -2.82 -9.37 -11.47
N MET A 121 -1.59 -8.80 -11.58
CA MET A 121 -0.42 -9.53 -12.09
C MET A 121 0.08 -10.64 -11.16
N TYR A 122 -0.27 -10.63 -9.88
CA TYR A 122 0.10 -11.69 -8.94
C TYR A 122 -0.86 -12.89 -8.96
N GLN A 123 -1.97 -12.80 -9.72
CA GLN A 123 -2.90 -13.90 -9.90
C GLN A 123 -2.39 -14.95 -10.88
N ALA A 124 -2.79 -16.22 -10.67
CA ALA A 124 -2.32 -17.33 -11.52
C ALA A 124 -2.84 -17.25 -12.97
N ASN A 125 -4.06 -16.74 -13.17
CA ASN A 125 -4.75 -16.74 -14.47
C ASN A 125 -4.77 -15.34 -15.11
N LYS A 126 -3.59 -14.77 -15.36
CA LYS A 126 -3.48 -13.49 -16.07
C LYS A 126 -3.58 -13.66 -17.57
N THR A 127 -4.27 -12.74 -18.22
CA THR A 127 -4.42 -12.65 -19.67
C THR A 127 -3.51 -11.55 -20.23
N HIS A 128 -3.33 -11.52 -21.54
CA HIS A 128 -2.61 -10.43 -22.20
C HIS A 128 -3.24 -9.06 -21.91
N ASP A 129 -4.58 -8.98 -21.83
CA ASP A 129 -5.27 -7.73 -21.49
C ASP A 129 -4.98 -7.31 -20.04
N THR A 130 -4.88 -8.27 -19.09
CA THR A 130 -4.45 -8.01 -17.71
C THR A 130 -3.04 -7.45 -17.70
N GLU A 131 -2.13 -8.04 -18.46
CA GLU A 131 -0.73 -7.59 -18.58
C GLU A 131 -0.63 -6.16 -19.14
N CYS A 132 -1.35 -5.88 -20.22
CA CYS A 132 -1.40 -4.53 -20.81
C CYS A 132 -1.99 -3.51 -19.84
N ALA A 133 -3.10 -3.83 -19.17
CA ALA A 133 -3.72 -2.96 -18.19
C ALA A 133 -2.79 -2.65 -17.01
N ALA A 134 -2.10 -3.65 -16.48
CA ALA A 134 -1.14 -3.50 -15.40
C ALA A 134 0.06 -2.62 -15.81
N SER A 135 0.56 -2.81 -17.02
CA SER A 135 1.68 -2.04 -17.56
C SER A 135 1.34 -0.56 -17.74
N LEU A 136 0.15 -0.27 -18.29
CA LEU A 136 -0.36 1.11 -18.41
C LEU A 136 -0.57 1.75 -17.04
N ALA A 137 -1.11 0.99 -16.08
CA ALA A 137 -1.28 1.46 -14.71
C ALA A 137 0.06 1.75 -14.03
N ALA A 138 1.05 0.87 -14.17
CA ALA A 138 2.39 1.05 -13.62
C ALA A 138 3.07 2.31 -14.18
N GLN A 139 2.95 2.55 -15.49
CA GLN A 139 3.48 3.76 -16.12
C GLN A 139 2.81 5.01 -15.55
N ALA A 140 1.47 5.07 -15.57
CA ALA A 140 0.72 6.24 -15.11
C ALA A 140 0.96 6.52 -13.61
N PHE A 141 1.03 5.48 -12.79
CA PHE A 141 1.31 5.61 -11.37
C PHE A 141 2.74 6.11 -11.11
N SER A 142 3.72 5.58 -11.85
CA SER A 142 5.12 6.01 -11.75
C SER A 142 5.29 7.47 -12.18
N ASP A 143 4.64 7.89 -13.26
CA ASP A 143 4.69 9.27 -13.74
C ASP A 143 4.09 10.24 -12.71
N PHE A 144 2.92 9.90 -12.17
CA PHE A 144 2.27 10.68 -11.11
C PHE A 144 3.18 10.84 -9.87
N LEU A 145 3.75 9.73 -9.39
CA LEU A 145 4.63 9.79 -8.21
C LEU A 145 5.94 10.52 -8.50
N ARG A 146 6.47 10.41 -9.72
CA ARG A 146 7.69 11.12 -10.12
C ARG A 146 7.50 12.63 -10.01
N ASP A 147 6.39 13.13 -10.54
CA ASP A 147 6.04 14.56 -10.43
C ASP A 147 5.88 14.97 -8.96
N TYR A 148 5.27 14.12 -8.15
CA TYR A 148 5.10 14.37 -6.72
C TYR A 148 6.43 14.39 -5.95
N VAL A 149 7.32 13.45 -6.23
CA VAL A 149 8.67 13.40 -5.65
C VAL A 149 9.46 14.67 -5.98
N GLU A 150 9.44 15.11 -7.24
CA GLU A 150 10.13 16.34 -7.64
C GLU A 150 9.53 17.59 -6.97
N GLN A 151 8.22 17.66 -6.80
CA GLN A 151 7.57 18.71 -6.04
C GLN A 151 8.02 18.72 -4.57
N ARG A 152 8.12 17.53 -3.93
CA ARG A 152 8.58 17.41 -2.54
C ARG A 152 10.06 17.74 -2.36
N ARG A 153 10.89 17.44 -3.36
CA ARG A 153 12.32 17.85 -3.35
C ARG A 153 12.47 19.37 -3.30
N SER A 154 11.61 20.09 -4.04
CA SER A 154 11.61 21.56 -4.09
C SER A 154 10.83 22.22 -2.96
N ALA A 155 9.80 21.58 -2.44
CA ALA A 155 8.92 22.07 -1.38
C ALA A 155 8.56 20.94 -0.40
N PRO A 156 9.46 20.58 0.54
CA PRO A 156 9.22 19.54 1.54
C PRO A 156 7.97 19.82 2.38
N ARG A 157 7.27 18.74 2.78
CA ARG A 157 6.12 18.79 3.66
C ARG A 157 6.26 17.75 4.78
N ASP A 158 5.35 17.78 5.74
CA ASP A 158 5.24 16.76 6.79
C ASP A 158 4.46 15.57 6.21
N ASP A 159 5.15 14.74 5.42
CA ASP A 159 4.62 13.55 4.77
C ASP A 159 5.71 12.50 4.50
N LEU A 160 5.29 11.24 4.33
CA LEU A 160 6.22 10.12 4.16
C LEU A 160 7.09 10.25 2.90
N ILE A 161 6.58 10.85 1.81
CA ILE A 161 7.41 11.05 0.61
C ILE A 161 8.59 11.97 0.93
N THR A 162 8.37 13.04 1.68
CA THR A 162 9.45 13.94 2.14
C THR A 162 10.46 13.19 3.03
N ASP A 163 9.96 12.36 3.96
CA ASP A 163 10.83 11.58 4.85
C ASP A 163 11.64 10.52 4.09
N LEU A 164 11.02 9.85 3.10
CA LEU A 164 11.74 8.91 2.22
C LEU A 164 12.81 9.60 1.37
N ILE A 165 12.55 10.82 0.88
CA ILE A 165 13.56 11.62 0.16
C ILE A 165 14.74 11.96 1.07
N ALA A 166 14.45 12.28 2.35
CA ALA A 166 15.46 12.65 3.33
C ALA A 166 16.18 11.44 3.95
N ALA A 167 15.61 10.24 3.83
CA ALA A 167 16.16 9.04 4.43
C ALA A 167 17.56 8.73 3.92
N GLU A 168 18.49 8.57 4.84
CA GLU A 168 19.89 8.23 4.56
C GLU A 168 20.38 7.23 5.60
N GLU A 169 21.10 6.21 5.16
CA GLU A 169 21.71 5.20 6.00
C GLU A 169 23.14 4.92 5.50
N GLU A 170 24.15 5.27 6.32
CA GLU A 170 25.58 5.05 6.00
C GLU A 170 26.02 5.68 4.66
N GLY A 171 25.40 6.81 4.28
CA GLY A 171 25.64 7.49 3.00
C GLY A 171 24.77 7.02 1.84
N ASP A 172 24.00 5.95 2.02
CA ASP A 172 23.05 5.43 1.03
C ASP A 172 21.72 6.17 1.10
N LYS A 173 21.13 6.42 -0.06
CA LYS A 173 19.79 7.03 -0.25
C LYS A 173 18.98 6.22 -1.26
N PHE A 174 17.67 6.45 -1.29
CA PHE A 174 16.85 5.96 -2.40
C PHE A 174 17.24 6.63 -3.72
N SER A 175 17.34 5.84 -4.80
CA SER A 175 17.15 6.41 -6.13
C SER A 175 15.70 6.84 -6.32
N THR A 176 15.42 7.70 -7.31
CA THR A 176 14.03 8.13 -7.58
C THR A 176 13.13 6.94 -7.91
N ASP A 177 13.61 5.97 -8.69
CA ASP A 177 12.83 4.79 -9.07
C ASP A 177 12.60 3.84 -7.89
N GLU A 178 13.57 3.66 -7.00
CA GLU A 178 13.40 2.90 -5.75
C GLU A 178 12.40 3.56 -4.79
N LEU A 179 12.40 4.88 -4.71
CA LEU A 179 11.45 5.64 -3.92
C LEU A 179 10.02 5.47 -4.48
N ILE A 180 9.85 5.61 -5.80
CA ILE A 180 8.58 5.40 -6.50
C ILE A 180 8.09 3.97 -6.29
N GLY A 181 8.94 2.96 -6.53
CA GLY A 181 8.62 1.55 -6.30
C GLY A 181 8.22 1.27 -4.85
N THR A 182 8.86 1.94 -3.89
CA THR A 182 8.49 1.83 -2.46
C THR A 182 7.11 2.45 -2.19
N CYS A 183 6.78 3.62 -2.73
CA CYS A 183 5.47 4.25 -2.56
C CYS A 183 4.35 3.39 -3.19
N ILE A 184 4.57 2.84 -4.39
CA ILE A 184 3.64 1.93 -5.06
C ILE A 184 3.43 0.68 -4.21
N LEU A 185 4.51 0.07 -3.70
CA LEU A 185 4.42 -1.11 -2.84
C LEU A 185 3.63 -0.83 -1.57
N LEU A 186 3.84 0.30 -0.91
CA LEU A 186 3.12 0.67 0.31
C LEU A 186 1.61 0.78 0.06
N LEU A 187 1.21 1.33 -1.09
CA LEU A 187 -0.19 1.40 -1.47
C LEU A 187 -0.76 0.02 -1.79
N ASN A 188 -0.10 -0.75 -2.65
CA ASN A 188 -0.55 -2.08 -3.06
C ASN A 188 -0.67 -3.04 -1.86
N ALA A 189 0.32 -3.05 -0.96
CA ALA A 189 0.34 -3.93 0.21
C ALA A 189 -0.58 -3.46 1.34
N GLY A 190 -0.76 -2.15 1.51
CA GLY A 190 -1.49 -1.58 2.65
C GLY A 190 -3.00 -1.52 2.45
N HIS A 191 -3.48 -1.66 1.21
CA HIS A 191 -4.90 -1.48 0.89
C HIS A 191 -5.70 -2.79 0.94
N GLU A 192 -5.47 -3.75 0.05
CA GLU A 192 -6.36 -4.91 -0.13
C GLU A 192 -6.51 -5.77 1.13
N ALA A 193 -5.39 -6.09 1.78
CA ALA A 193 -5.42 -6.91 2.99
C ALA A 193 -6.23 -6.23 4.11
N THR A 194 -6.12 -4.92 4.24
CA THR A 194 -6.85 -4.14 5.25
C THR A 194 -8.35 -4.08 4.92
N VAL A 195 -8.74 -3.92 3.66
CA VAL A 195 -10.15 -4.00 3.23
C VAL A 195 -10.76 -5.34 3.62
N HIS A 196 -10.06 -6.44 3.32
CA HIS A 196 -10.53 -7.78 3.63
C HIS A 196 -10.58 -8.05 5.14
N ALA A 197 -9.58 -7.59 5.89
CA ALA A 197 -9.58 -7.71 7.35
C ALA A 197 -10.77 -6.98 7.97
N LEU A 198 -11.00 -5.71 7.60
CA LEU A 198 -12.14 -4.92 8.07
C LEU A 198 -13.48 -5.59 7.71
N GLY A 199 -13.66 -5.99 6.44
CA GLY A 199 -14.90 -6.60 5.98
C GLY A 199 -15.19 -7.94 6.65
N ASN A 200 -14.19 -8.82 6.75
CA ASN A 200 -14.31 -10.10 7.43
C ASN A 200 -14.51 -9.92 8.95
N GLY A 201 -13.84 -8.95 9.55
CA GLY A 201 -14.00 -8.62 10.95
C GLY A 201 -15.44 -8.24 11.28
N VAL A 202 -16.00 -7.28 10.57
CA VAL A 202 -17.41 -6.88 10.76
C VAL A 202 -18.36 -8.05 10.51
N LYS A 203 -18.14 -8.82 9.45
CA LYS A 203 -18.95 -10.03 9.16
C LYS A 203 -18.89 -11.02 10.33
N THR A 204 -17.72 -11.29 10.87
CA THR A 204 -17.52 -12.22 11.99
C THR A 204 -18.26 -11.73 13.23
N LEU A 205 -18.12 -10.45 13.58
CA LEU A 205 -18.84 -9.85 14.71
C LEU A 205 -20.37 -9.98 14.57
N LEU A 206 -20.90 -9.70 13.39
CA LEU A 206 -22.33 -9.84 13.12
C LEU A 206 -22.81 -11.30 13.23
N GLN A 207 -22.00 -12.26 12.78
CA GLN A 207 -22.32 -13.69 12.86
C GLN A 207 -22.25 -14.25 14.28
N GLN A 208 -21.37 -13.71 15.13
CA GLN A 208 -21.21 -14.14 16.54
C GLN A 208 -22.20 -13.47 17.50
N GLY A 209 -23.07 -12.61 17.00
CA GLY A 209 -24.12 -11.99 17.82
C GLY A 209 -23.67 -10.75 18.58
N TRP A 210 -22.74 -10.00 17.98
CA TRP A 210 -22.34 -8.64 18.39
C TRP A 210 -22.52 -8.29 19.87
N ASP A 211 -21.42 -8.23 20.63
CA ASP A 211 -21.40 -7.68 21.99
C ASP A 211 -20.60 -6.37 22.00
N PRO A 212 -21.23 -5.22 22.30
CA PRO A 212 -20.54 -3.94 22.41
C PRO A 212 -19.35 -3.93 23.37
N ALA A 213 -19.34 -4.84 24.36
CA ALA A 213 -18.23 -4.95 25.31
C ALA A 213 -16.92 -5.35 24.64
N TRP A 214 -16.94 -6.05 23.51
CA TRP A 214 -15.74 -6.42 22.76
C TRP A 214 -15.05 -5.21 22.12
N LEU A 215 -15.77 -4.13 21.88
CA LEU A 215 -15.26 -2.88 21.32
C LEU A 215 -14.84 -1.88 22.40
N ALA A 216 -14.97 -2.23 23.67
CA ALA A 216 -14.45 -1.39 24.74
C ALA A 216 -12.92 -1.28 24.66
N PRO A 217 -12.32 -0.14 25.10
CA PRO A 217 -10.87 0.08 24.98
C PRO A 217 -9.99 -1.04 25.55
N ALA A 218 -10.46 -1.75 26.55
CA ALA A 218 -9.75 -2.87 27.17
C ALA A 218 -9.82 -4.19 26.35
N GLY A 219 -10.75 -4.31 25.41
CA GLY A 219 -10.99 -5.53 24.63
C GLY A 219 -10.60 -5.41 23.14
N ILE A 220 -10.53 -4.17 22.63
CA ILE A 220 -10.40 -3.94 21.19
C ILE A 220 -9.09 -4.45 20.58
N GLU A 221 -7.98 -4.35 21.33
CA GLU A 221 -6.69 -4.88 20.85
C GLU A 221 -6.75 -6.40 20.66
N GLY A 222 -7.30 -7.13 21.64
CA GLY A 222 -7.49 -8.58 21.53
C GLY A 222 -8.47 -8.96 20.42
N LEU A 223 -9.53 -8.18 20.21
CA LEU A 223 -10.47 -8.40 19.12
C LEU A 223 -9.80 -8.24 17.75
N VAL A 224 -8.97 -7.22 17.58
CA VAL A 224 -8.26 -6.95 16.31
C VAL A 224 -7.26 -8.07 15.99
N GLU A 225 -6.64 -8.68 17.00
CA GLU A 225 -5.71 -9.81 16.82
C GLU A 225 -6.45 -11.12 16.45
N GLU A 226 -7.74 -11.26 16.78
CA GLU A 226 -8.55 -12.46 16.49
C GLU A 226 -9.32 -12.38 15.17
N ILE A 227 -9.37 -11.23 14.51
CA ILE A 227 -10.05 -11.00 13.23
C ILE A 227 -9.05 -11.12 12.08
#